data_2c55e79ca11698b05662a34e668a3f73
#
_entry.id   2c55e79ca11698b05662a34e668a3f73
#
_cell.length_a   1.000
_cell.length_b   1.000
_cell.length_c   1.000
_cell.angle_alpha   90.00
_cell.angle_beta   90.00
_cell.angle_gamma   90.00
#
_symmetry.space_group_name_H-M   'P 1'
#
loop_
_entity.id
_entity.type
_entity.pdbx_description
1 polymer ?
#
loop_
_entity_poly.entity_id
_entity_poly.type
_entity_poly.pdbx_seq_one_letter_code
_entity_poly.pdbx_strand_id
1 'polypeptide(L)'
;MIKHRMGRIFSSLCLGASLLAMMSTAHADGNYVNGVEGIKAASLPPPGVYWRWYNLFYKSTTLKDTSGNKSAADLNLDVFASVNRLIWITDKKFLGADYGMDLIIPLVNTNFKINNTTTDFSTFGVGDVLVEPVVLSWHGQNWDAATALGVYLPTGDYNRFDPSSPGLGQYTMMYTLGGTWYFDKEKTLSASLLSRYEIHGDRNEGDLNKGDDFHFEAGIGKKINDIFEVGIAGYGQWQMTDDSGRDAVNPTVHDRVFGIGPEVLITVPAIKSVVSIRGTSEFGGRDRPEGNMLTITLTKPLQ
;
A
#
# COMPACT_ATOMS: atom_id res chain seq x y z
N MET A 1 39.75 32.35 18.33
CA MET A 1 39.15 32.22 16.98
C MET A 1 38.88 30.76 16.53
N ILE A 2 39.47 29.76 17.18
CA ILE A 2 39.35 28.33 16.78
C ILE A 2 38.07 27.66 17.35
N LYS A 3 37.59 28.04 18.54
CA LYS A 3 36.39 27.44 19.18
C LYS A 3 35.04 27.71 18.45
N HIS A 4 34.93 28.82 17.70
CA HIS A 4 33.71 29.15 16.96
C HIS A 4 33.54 28.38 15.62
N ARG A 5 34.66 27.87 15.05
CA ARG A 5 34.59 27.07 13.81
C ARG A 5 34.20 25.60 14.06
N MET A 6 34.66 25.04 15.20
CA MET A 6 34.30 23.64 15.54
C MET A 6 32.82 23.45 15.86
N GLY A 7 32.17 24.40 16.50
CA GLY A 7 30.73 24.33 16.81
C GLY A 7 29.85 24.38 15.57
N ARG A 8 30.25 25.08 14.51
CA ARG A 8 29.51 25.14 13.24
C ARG A 8 29.66 23.87 12.38
N ILE A 9 30.83 23.21 12.45
CA ILE A 9 31.05 21.95 11.73
C ILE A 9 30.29 20.81 12.42
N PHE A 10 30.24 20.76 13.74
CA PHE A 10 29.46 19.77 14.48
C PHE A 10 27.95 19.95 14.29
N SER A 11 27.44 21.18 14.30
CA SER A 11 26.01 21.42 14.01
C SER A 11 25.60 21.08 12.56
N SER A 12 26.49 21.31 11.60
CA SER A 12 26.24 20.95 10.19
C SER A 12 26.28 19.43 9.94
N LEU A 13 27.16 18.69 10.63
CA LEU A 13 27.19 17.22 10.56
C LEU A 13 25.95 16.59 11.24
N CYS A 14 25.51 17.12 12.38
CA CYS A 14 24.29 16.64 13.05
C CYS A 14 23.02 16.96 12.23
N LEU A 15 22.97 18.12 11.53
CA LEU A 15 21.85 18.42 10.63
C LEU A 15 21.82 17.50 9.40
N GLY A 16 22.99 17.19 8.83
CA GLY A 16 23.10 16.28 7.68
C GLY A 16 22.72 14.85 8.03
N ALA A 17 23.13 14.34 9.19
CA ALA A 17 22.77 13.00 9.64
C ALA A 17 21.29 12.90 10.00
N SER A 18 20.69 13.95 10.58
CA SER A 18 19.25 13.99 10.85
C SER A 18 18.41 14.09 9.57
N LEU A 19 18.87 14.78 8.52
CA LEU A 19 18.19 14.82 7.23
C LEU A 19 18.23 13.47 6.51
N LEU A 20 19.37 12.78 6.52
CA LEU A 20 19.51 11.43 5.95
C LEU A 20 18.64 10.41 6.68
N ALA A 21 18.54 10.49 8.01
CA ALA A 21 17.64 9.66 8.80
C ALA A 21 16.16 9.96 8.50
N MET A 22 15.80 11.23 8.25
CA MET A 22 14.43 11.60 7.85
C MET A 22 14.07 11.15 6.43
N MET A 23 15.04 11.02 5.54
CA MET A 23 14.80 10.58 4.15
C MET A 23 14.50 9.08 4.09
N SER A 24 15.08 8.26 4.99
CA SER A 24 14.79 6.81 5.04
C SER A 24 13.40 6.48 5.57
N THR A 25 12.79 7.36 6.40
CA THR A 25 11.46 7.16 6.99
C THR A 25 10.32 7.73 6.14
N ALA A 26 10.63 8.39 5.03
CA ALA A 26 9.63 9.06 4.20
C ALA A 26 8.97 8.15 3.16
N HIS A 27 9.55 7.00 2.87
CA HIS A 27 8.94 5.98 2.04
C HIS A 27 8.06 5.05 2.89
N ALA A 28 6.93 4.61 2.35
CA ALA A 28 6.37 3.33 2.76
C ALA A 28 7.42 2.28 2.39
N ASP A 29 7.88 1.50 3.35
CA ASP A 29 8.99 0.56 3.12
C ASP A 29 8.57 -0.65 2.27
N GLY A 30 7.27 -1.00 2.26
CA GLY A 30 6.68 -2.04 1.42
C GLY A 30 6.22 -1.53 0.05
N ASN A 31 6.17 -2.44 -0.91
CA ASN A 31 5.64 -2.16 -2.25
C ASN A 31 4.10 -2.10 -2.25
N TYR A 32 3.46 -2.82 -1.32
CA TYR A 32 2.00 -2.85 -1.22
C TYR A 32 1.44 -1.57 -0.60
N VAL A 33 0.53 -0.94 -1.32
CA VAL A 33 -0.17 0.25 -0.81
C VAL A 33 -1.36 -0.18 0.04
N ASN A 34 -1.28 0.09 1.35
CA ASN A 34 -2.35 -0.24 2.29
C ASN A 34 -3.66 0.48 1.95
N GLY A 35 -4.79 -0.19 2.22
CA GLY A 35 -6.10 0.40 2.03
C GLY A 35 -6.58 0.48 0.58
N VAL A 36 -5.98 -0.26 -0.36
CA VAL A 36 -6.46 -0.36 -1.76
C VAL A 36 -7.63 -1.31 -1.90
N GLU A 37 -7.69 -2.33 -1.05
CA GLU A 37 -8.85 -3.22 -0.94
C GLU A 37 -9.78 -2.73 0.18
N GLY A 38 -11.04 -3.13 0.15
CA GLY A 38 -12.01 -2.64 1.12
C GLY A 38 -13.02 -3.70 1.52
N ILE A 39 -14.30 -3.34 1.47
CA ILE A 39 -15.40 -4.29 1.68
C ILE A 39 -15.24 -5.43 0.69
N LYS A 40 -15.33 -6.68 1.18
CA LYS A 40 -15.14 -7.91 0.38
C LYS A 40 -13.77 -8.06 -0.26
N ALA A 41 -12.72 -7.61 0.44
CA ALA A 41 -11.33 -7.60 -0.05
C ALA A 41 -10.84 -8.96 -0.57
N ALA A 42 -11.35 -10.08 -0.04
CA ALA A 42 -10.98 -11.43 -0.44
C ALA A 42 -11.98 -12.11 -1.40
N SER A 43 -12.96 -11.39 -1.95
CA SER A 43 -13.90 -11.91 -2.92
C SER A 43 -13.47 -11.57 -4.33
N LEU A 44 -13.00 -12.57 -5.07
CA LEU A 44 -12.66 -12.41 -6.48
C LEU A 44 -13.88 -12.65 -7.38
N PRO A 45 -13.92 -12.06 -8.60
CA PRO A 45 -14.99 -12.30 -9.54
C PRO A 45 -14.94 -13.71 -10.13
N PRO A 46 -16.04 -14.19 -10.77
CA PRO A 46 -16.07 -15.47 -11.49
C PRO A 46 -15.10 -15.48 -12.69
N PRO A 47 -14.90 -16.64 -13.36
CA PRO A 47 -14.09 -16.73 -14.57
C PRO A 47 -14.40 -15.65 -15.60
N GLY A 48 -13.36 -14.97 -16.09
CA GLY A 48 -13.42 -13.83 -17.02
C GLY A 48 -12.18 -12.96 -16.95
N VAL A 49 -12.18 -11.89 -17.73
CA VAL A 49 -11.13 -10.88 -17.75
C VAL A 49 -11.69 -9.58 -17.19
N TYR A 50 -10.98 -9.01 -16.25
CA TYR A 50 -11.43 -7.81 -15.54
C TYR A 50 -10.33 -6.76 -15.52
N TRP A 51 -10.72 -5.50 -15.63
CA TRP A 51 -9.87 -4.35 -15.36
C TRP A 51 -10.33 -3.71 -14.06
N ARG A 52 -9.36 -3.53 -13.15
CA ARG A 52 -9.57 -2.82 -11.90
C ARG A 52 -8.63 -1.63 -11.85
N TRP A 53 -9.18 -0.46 -11.75
CA TRP A 53 -8.46 0.80 -11.80
C TRP A 53 -8.62 1.52 -10.47
N TYR A 54 -7.52 1.65 -9.75
CA TYR A 54 -7.47 2.35 -8.48
C TYR A 54 -6.91 3.75 -8.69
N ASN A 55 -7.50 4.74 -8.04
CA ASN A 55 -7.00 6.10 -7.92
C ASN A 55 -6.92 6.46 -6.45
N LEU A 56 -5.70 6.68 -5.97
CA LEU A 56 -5.40 6.99 -4.58
C LEU A 56 -4.90 8.42 -4.50
N PHE A 57 -5.43 9.16 -3.53
CA PHE A 57 -5.01 10.50 -3.16
C PHE A 57 -4.63 10.46 -1.69
N TYR A 58 -3.35 10.44 -1.39
CA TYR A 58 -2.82 10.43 -0.02
C TYR A 58 -2.22 11.78 0.33
N LYS A 59 -2.51 12.26 1.53
CA LYS A 59 -1.94 13.50 2.06
C LYS A 59 -1.54 13.33 3.51
N SER A 60 -0.29 13.73 3.83
CA SER A 60 0.22 13.75 5.19
C SER A 60 0.95 15.05 5.47
N THR A 61 0.70 15.60 6.67
CA THR A 61 1.46 16.71 7.27
C THR A 61 2.06 16.31 8.62
N THR A 62 2.09 15.01 8.90
CA THR A 62 2.60 14.47 10.16
C THR A 62 3.62 13.36 9.86
N LEU A 63 4.84 13.55 10.29
CA LEU A 63 5.86 12.50 10.35
C LEU A 63 5.92 11.98 11.78
N LYS A 64 5.84 10.67 11.98
CA LYS A 64 6.01 10.01 13.27
C LYS A 64 7.47 9.61 13.45
N ASP A 65 7.96 9.78 14.67
CA ASP A 65 9.32 9.36 15.04
C ASP A 65 9.37 7.86 15.40
N THR A 66 10.55 7.37 15.73
CA THR A 66 10.81 5.97 16.12
C THR A 66 10.06 5.53 17.39
N SER A 67 9.49 6.44 18.16
CA SER A 67 8.65 6.19 19.34
C SER A 67 7.16 6.34 19.06
N GLY A 68 6.76 6.78 17.83
CA GLY A 68 5.39 7.04 17.43
C GLY A 68 4.87 8.44 17.81
N ASN A 69 5.74 9.33 18.30
CA ASN A 69 5.37 10.71 18.56
C ASN A 69 5.42 11.54 17.26
N LYS A 70 4.74 12.68 17.24
CA LYS A 70 4.87 13.61 16.13
C LYS A 70 6.30 14.18 16.12
N SER A 71 7.01 14.00 15.00
CA SER A 71 8.32 14.58 14.75
C SER A 71 8.23 16.12 14.67
N ALA A 72 9.36 16.78 14.96
CA ALA A 72 9.50 18.23 14.75
C ALA A 72 9.60 18.63 13.27
N ALA A 73 9.76 17.67 12.35
CA ALA A 73 9.78 17.92 10.91
C ALA A 73 8.42 18.41 10.42
N ASP A 74 8.41 19.55 9.72
CA ASP A 74 7.20 20.13 9.12
C ASP A 74 6.99 19.53 7.72
N LEU A 75 6.47 18.30 7.70
CA LEU A 75 6.23 17.50 6.50
C LEU A 75 5.06 18.07 5.69
N ASN A 76 5.21 18.08 4.37
CA ASN A 76 4.13 18.16 3.41
C ASN A 76 4.35 17.07 2.36
N LEU A 77 3.53 16.03 2.40
CA LEU A 77 3.57 14.88 1.50
C LEU A 77 2.22 14.74 0.83
N ASP A 78 2.23 14.82 -0.50
CA ASP A 78 1.07 14.54 -1.36
C ASP A 78 1.47 13.42 -2.34
N VAL A 79 0.68 12.33 -2.36
CA VAL A 79 0.87 11.22 -3.29
C VAL A 79 -0.42 10.99 -4.06
N PHE A 80 -0.31 10.98 -5.37
CA PHE A 80 -1.34 10.47 -6.27
C PHE A 80 -0.84 9.19 -6.92
N ALA A 81 -1.62 8.10 -6.84
CA ALA A 81 -1.31 6.87 -7.56
C ALA A 81 -2.51 6.44 -8.40
N SER A 82 -2.26 6.20 -9.68
CA SER A 82 -3.21 5.60 -10.63
C SER A 82 -2.73 4.20 -10.97
N VAL A 83 -3.40 3.18 -10.42
CA VAL A 83 -2.94 1.78 -10.50
C VAL A 83 -3.90 0.99 -11.38
N ASN A 84 -3.35 0.38 -12.44
CA ASN A 84 -4.09 -0.47 -13.36
C ASN A 84 -3.81 -1.93 -13.06
N ARG A 85 -4.85 -2.69 -12.71
CA ARG A 85 -4.80 -4.14 -12.48
C ARG A 85 -5.61 -4.85 -13.54
N LEU A 86 -4.96 -5.71 -14.32
CA LEU A 86 -5.60 -6.63 -15.24
C LEU A 86 -5.68 -8.00 -14.58
N ILE A 87 -6.91 -8.49 -14.36
CA ILE A 87 -7.19 -9.76 -13.68
C ILE A 87 -7.74 -10.73 -14.73
N TRP A 88 -7.14 -11.91 -14.82
CA TRP A 88 -7.67 -13.00 -15.62
C TRP A 88 -7.96 -14.21 -14.73
N ILE A 89 -9.24 -14.47 -14.47
CA ILE A 89 -9.72 -15.71 -13.81
C ILE A 89 -10.06 -16.68 -14.94
N THR A 90 -9.35 -17.79 -15.00
CA THR A 90 -9.51 -18.78 -16.07
C THR A 90 -10.71 -19.72 -15.77
N ASP A 91 -11.11 -20.54 -16.75
CA ASP A 91 -12.06 -21.64 -16.60
C ASP A 91 -11.42 -22.89 -15.94
N LYS A 92 -10.14 -22.83 -15.60
CA LYS A 92 -9.40 -23.93 -14.99
C LYS A 92 -9.55 -23.92 -13.47
N LYS A 93 -9.61 -25.12 -12.91
CA LYS A 93 -9.62 -25.33 -11.46
C LYS A 93 -8.28 -25.90 -11.00
N PHE A 94 -7.80 -25.39 -9.87
CA PHE A 94 -6.64 -25.96 -9.17
C PHE A 94 -6.98 -26.06 -7.67
N LEU A 95 -6.81 -27.22 -7.07
CA LEU A 95 -7.20 -27.51 -5.68
C LEU A 95 -8.64 -27.11 -5.34
N GLY A 96 -9.56 -27.27 -6.31
CA GLY A 96 -10.95 -26.90 -6.18
C GLY A 96 -11.24 -25.37 -6.32
N ALA A 97 -10.22 -24.54 -6.42
CA ALA A 97 -10.33 -23.10 -6.65
C ALA A 97 -10.43 -22.77 -8.15
N ASP A 98 -10.98 -21.61 -8.45
CA ASP A 98 -10.76 -20.95 -9.73
C ASP A 98 -9.31 -20.47 -9.79
N TYR A 99 -8.61 -20.84 -10.88
CA TYR A 99 -7.23 -20.39 -11.10
C TYR A 99 -7.23 -19.13 -11.93
N GLY A 100 -6.46 -18.15 -11.48
CA GLY A 100 -6.26 -16.89 -12.18
C GLY A 100 -4.84 -16.38 -12.07
N MET A 101 -4.60 -15.26 -12.71
CA MET A 101 -3.37 -14.48 -12.64
C MET A 101 -3.71 -13.01 -12.80
N ASP A 102 -2.81 -12.13 -12.35
CA ASP A 102 -2.96 -10.71 -12.63
C ASP A 102 -1.64 -9.96 -12.80
N LEU A 103 -1.80 -8.77 -13.38
CA LEU A 103 -0.72 -7.82 -13.65
C LEU A 103 -1.15 -6.46 -13.12
N ILE A 104 -0.30 -5.82 -12.33
CA ILE A 104 -0.56 -4.52 -11.72
C ILE A 104 0.52 -3.53 -12.12
N ILE A 105 0.12 -2.41 -12.71
CA ILE A 105 1.01 -1.34 -13.21
C ILE A 105 0.61 -0.03 -12.52
N PRO A 106 1.42 0.49 -11.59
CA PRO A 106 1.19 1.77 -10.93
C PRO A 106 1.83 2.92 -11.70
N LEU A 107 1.11 4.04 -11.76
CA LEU A 107 1.62 5.35 -12.12
C LEU A 107 1.55 6.22 -10.86
N VAL A 108 2.68 6.72 -10.42
CA VAL A 108 2.81 7.42 -9.12
C VAL A 108 3.32 8.83 -9.34
N ASN A 109 2.70 9.79 -8.66
CA ASN A 109 3.17 11.15 -8.53
C ASN A 109 3.33 11.48 -7.06
N THR A 110 4.55 11.72 -6.63
CA THR A 110 4.89 12.04 -5.23
C THR A 110 5.46 13.43 -5.14
N ASN A 111 4.89 14.27 -4.27
CA ASN A 111 5.46 15.55 -3.87
C ASN A 111 5.83 15.44 -2.39
N PHE A 112 7.12 15.51 -2.09
CA PHE A 112 7.67 15.39 -0.74
C PHE A 112 8.44 16.63 -0.38
N LYS A 113 8.06 17.30 0.71
CA LYS A 113 8.69 18.52 1.18
C LYS A 113 8.82 18.54 2.70
N ILE A 114 9.98 18.99 3.19
CA ILE A 114 10.15 19.40 4.58
C ILE A 114 10.24 20.93 4.59
N ASN A 115 9.21 21.60 5.12
CA ASN A 115 9.16 23.05 5.19
C ASN A 115 10.33 23.61 5.99
N ASN A 116 10.74 24.85 5.68
CA ASN A 116 11.88 25.53 6.30
C ASN A 116 13.25 24.83 6.08
N THR A 117 13.32 23.93 5.10
CA THR A 117 14.56 23.27 4.64
C THR A 117 14.69 23.41 3.12
N THR A 118 15.78 22.89 2.54
CA THR A 118 15.97 22.76 1.10
C THR A 118 15.44 21.44 0.53
N THR A 119 14.78 20.62 1.36
CA THR A 119 14.21 19.33 0.96
C THR A 119 12.87 19.57 0.26
N ASP A 120 12.86 19.45 -1.06
CA ASP A 120 11.70 19.62 -1.92
C ASP A 120 11.88 18.73 -3.16
N PHE A 121 11.15 17.62 -3.22
CA PHE A 121 11.23 16.61 -4.27
C PHE A 121 9.86 16.40 -4.90
N SER A 122 9.84 16.22 -6.21
CA SER A 122 8.60 15.95 -6.95
C SER A 122 8.90 15.08 -8.15
N THR A 123 8.35 13.87 -8.19
CA THR A 123 8.58 12.91 -9.26
C THR A 123 7.27 12.26 -9.69
N PHE A 124 7.08 12.14 -11.01
CA PHE A 124 6.03 11.35 -11.64
C PHE A 124 6.67 10.25 -12.48
N GLY A 125 6.21 9.01 -12.30
CA GLY A 125 6.73 7.88 -13.08
C GLY A 125 5.91 6.61 -12.93
N VAL A 126 6.36 5.56 -13.62
CA VAL A 126 5.88 4.20 -13.44
C VAL A 126 6.53 3.65 -12.15
N GLY A 127 5.75 3.06 -11.28
CA GLY A 127 6.25 2.34 -10.11
C GLY A 127 6.66 0.91 -10.41
N ASP A 128 6.92 0.15 -9.36
CA ASP A 128 7.28 -1.26 -9.49
C ASP A 128 6.06 -2.10 -9.92
N VAL A 129 6.22 -2.86 -10.98
CA VAL A 129 5.16 -3.72 -11.53
C VAL A 129 5.03 -4.97 -10.69
N LEU A 130 3.79 -5.30 -10.29
CA LEU A 130 3.47 -6.58 -9.64
C LEU A 130 2.91 -7.56 -10.66
N VAL A 131 3.46 -8.77 -10.64
CA VAL A 131 2.92 -9.93 -11.37
C VAL A 131 2.50 -10.97 -10.35
N GLU A 132 1.23 -11.39 -10.38
CA GLU A 132 0.70 -12.50 -9.58
C GLU A 132 0.38 -13.68 -10.52
N PRO A 133 1.33 -14.60 -10.75
CA PRO A 133 1.13 -15.74 -11.67
C PRO A 133 0.20 -16.81 -11.09
N VAL A 134 -0.06 -16.78 -9.81
CA VAL A 134 -0.93 -17.72 -9.12
C VAL A 134 -1.91 -16.94 -8.24
N VAL A 135 -3.17 -16.96 -8.65
CA VAL A 135 -4.31 -16.47 -7.89
C VAL A 135 -5.34 -17.60 -7.80
N LEU A 136 -5.73 -17.98 -6.61
CA LEU A 136 -6.71 -19.03 -6.36
C LEU A 136 -7.89 -18.47 -5.59
N SER A 137 -9.12 -18.72 -6.05
CA SER A 137 -10.32 -18.29 -5.35
C SER A 137 -11.34 -19.43 -5.20
N TRP A 138 -11.89 -19.54 -4.01
CA TRP A 138 -12.94 -20.48 -3.65
C TRP A 138 -14.22 -19.72 -3.31
N HIS A 139 -15.34 -20.21 -3.79
CA HIS A 139 -16.65 -19.61 -3.60
C HIS A 139 -17.59 -20.62 -2.95
N GLY A 140 -17.90 -20.41 -1.66
CA GLY A 140 -18.88 -21.19 -0.92
C GLY A 140 -20.26 -20.55 -0.91
N GLN A 141 -21.20 -21.20 -0.23
CA GLN A 141 -22.57 -20.70 -0.11
C GLN A 141 -22.60 -19.35 0.64
N ASN A 142 -21.84 -19.26 1.74
CA ASN A 142 -21.80 -18.10 2.64
C ASN A 142 -20.37 -17.61 2.94
N TRP A 143 -19.42 -17.95 2.09
CA TRP A 143 -18.05 -17.50 2.21
C TRP A 143 -17.35 -17.47 0.85
N ASP A 144 -16.36 -16.62 0.73
CA ASP A 144 -15.34 -16.65 -0.32
C ASP A 144 -13.96 -16.71 0.34
N ALA A 145 -12.97 -17.30 -0.33
CA ALA A 145 -11.58 -17.29 0.10
C ALA A 145 -10.68 -17.09 -1.10
N ALA A 146 -9.55 -16.46 -0.88
CA ALA A 146 -8.55 -16.23 -1.91
C ALA A 146 -7.14 -16.36 -1.37
N THR A 147 -6.24 -16.83 -2.22
CA THR A 147 -4.79 -16.77 -1.98
C THR A 147 -4.07 -16.42 -3.27
N ALA A 148 -2.93 -15.73 -3.16
CA ALA A 148 -2.09 -15.40 -4.31
C ALA A 148 -0.62 -15.40 -3.95
N LEU A 149 0.21 -15.62 -4.98
CA LEU A 149 1.67 -15.42 -4.93
C LEU A 149 2.03 -14.40 -6.01
N GLY A 150 2.75 -13.36 -5.62
CA GLY A 150 3.17 -12.28 -6.49
C GLY A 150 4.63 -11.90 -6.32
N VAL A 151 5.16 -11.21 -7.31
CA VAL A 151 6.50 -10.63 -7.29
C VAL A 151 6.42 -9.21 -7.84
N TYR A 152 6.83 -8.25 -7.03
CA TYR A 152 7.14 -6.91 -7.51
C TYR A 152 8.50 -6.92 -8.21
N LEU A 153 8.53 -6.35 -9.40
CA LEU A 153 9.72 -6.19 -10.22
C LEU A 153 10.21 -4.75 -10.07
N PRO A 154 11.50 -4.50 -9.86
CA PRO A 154 12.06 -3.14 -9.73
C PRO A 154 12.09 -2.43 -11.09
N THR A 155 10.91 -2.14 -11.62
CA THR A 155 10.71 -1.49 -12.93
C THR A 155 10.52 0.01 -12.83
N GLY A 156 10.22 0.52 -11.64
CA GLY A 156 10.12 1.94 -11.37
C GLY A 156 11.49 2.60 -11.22
N ASP A 157 11.57 3.87 -11.61
CA ASP A 157 12.79 4.64 -11.37
C ASP A 157 13.03 4.79 -9.88
N TYR A 158 14.23 4.44 -9.44
CA TYR A 158 14.65 4.53 -8.04
C TYR A 158 15.96 5.31 -7.92
N ASN A 159 16.01 6.22 -6.98
CA ASN A 159 17.21 6.93 -6.55
C ASN A 159 17.21 6.97 -5.01
N ARG A 160 18.22 6.38 -4.38
CA ARG A 160 18.32 6.29 -2.92
C ARG A 160 18.31 7.64 -2.18
N PHE A 161 18.56 8.75 -2.88
CA PHE A 161 18.56 10.11 -2.34
C PHE A 161 17.30 10.91 -2.67
N ASP A 162 16.36 10.32 -3.41
CA ASP A 162 15.11 10.96 -3.78
C ASP A 162 13.90 10.24 -3.14
N PRO A 163 13.32 10.82 -2.05
CA PRO A 163 12.16 10.25 -1.38
C PRO A 163 10.87 10.34 -2.20
N SER A 164 10.88 10.92 -3.38
CA SER A 164 9.75 10.93 -4.31
C SER A 164 9.85 9.87 -5.40
N SER A 165 10.88 9.03 -5.41
CA SER A 165 11.07 7.97 -6.40
C SER A 165 9.82 7.11 -6.56
N PRO A 166 9.36 6.81 -7.78
CA PRO A 166 8.15 6.00 -8.00
C PRO A 166 8.36 4.51 -7.74
N GLY A 167 9.59 4.00 -7.80
CA GLY A 167 9.99 2.63 -7.49
C GLY A 167 10.78 2.54 -6.20
N LEU A 168 10.92 1.32 -5.66
CA LEU A 168 11.72 1.04 -4.46
C LEU A 168 13.08 0.42 -4.77
N GLY A 169 13.33 0.06 -6.05
CA GLY A 169 14.60 -0.48 -6.51
C GLY A 169 14.95 -1.85 -5.94
N GLN A 170 13.96 -2.66 -5.59
CA GLN A 170 14.13 -4.00 -5.03
C GLN A 170 13.10 -4.97 -5.58
N TYR A 171 13.44 -6.27 -5.64
CA TYR A 171 12.44 -7.31 -5.81
C TYR A 171 11.72 -7.53 -4.49
N THR A 172 10.40 -7.73 -4.54
CA THR A 172 9.61 -8.08 -3.36
C THR A 172 8.70 -9.25 -3.71
N MET A 173 8.81 -10.34 -2.96
CA MET A 173 7.84 -11.43 -3.03
C MET A 173 6.66 -11.10 -2.13
N MET A 174 5.43 -11.33 -2.61
CA MET A 174 4.22 -11.09 -1.84
C MET A 174 3.36 -12.35 -1.80
N TYR A 175 2.98 -12.75 -0.60
CA TYR A 175 1.99 -13.79 -0.35
C TYR A 175 0.70 -13.17 0.16
N THR A 176 -0.43 -13.53 -0.46
CA THR A 176 -1.76 -13.03 -0.10
C THR A 176 -2.66 -14.18 0.37
N LEU A 177 -3.41 -13.97 1.45
CA LEU A 177 -4.40 -14.90 1.96
C LEU A 177 -5.57 -14.13 2.56
N GLY A 178 -6.80 -14.52 2.23
CA GLY A 178 -7.96 -13.86 2.82
C GLY A 178 -9.26 -14.64 2.67
N GLY A 179 -10.30 -14.13 3.34
CA GLY A 179 -11.64 -14.64 3.29
C GLY A 179 -12.70 -13.55 3.48
N THR A 180 -13.85 -13.79 2.90
CA THR A 180 -15.07 -12.99 3.11
C THR A 180 -16.15 -13.92 3.63
N TRP A 181 -16.81 -13.54 4.72
CA TRP A 181 -17.95 -14.24 5.29
C TRP A 181 -19.22 -13.46 5.05
N TYR A 182 -20.29 -14.17 4.62
CA TYR A 182 -21.64 -13.63 4.44
C TYR A 182 -22.56 -14.15 5.54
N PHE A 183 -23.21 -13.22 6.25
CA PHE A 183 -24.05 -13.54 7.42
C PHE A 183 -25.48 -13.93 7.05
N ASP A 184 -25.88 -13.67 5.82
CA ASP A 184 -27.21 -14.02 5.28
C ASP A 184 -27.09 -14.68 3.90
N LYS A 185 -28.15 -15.44 3.51
CA LYS A 185 -28.18 -16.19 2.25
C LYS A 185 -28.17 -15.30 1.01
N GLU A 186 -28.71 -14.11 1.14
CA GLU A 186 -28.78 -13.08 0.10
C GLU A 186 -27.43 -12.34 -0.06
N LYS A 187 -26.43 -12.69 0.77
CA LYS A 187 -25.09 -12.08 0.80
C LYS A 187 -25.15 -10.55 0.95
N THR A 188 -26.09 -10.04 1.77
CA THR A 188 -26.28 -8.60 1.96
C THR A 188 -25.41 -8.03 3.07
N LEU A 189 -25.03 -8.83 4.06
CA LEU A 189 -24.12 -8.44 5.13
C LEU A 189 -22.85 -9.29 5.05
N SER A 190 -21.70 -8.65 4.96
CA SER A 190 -20.41 -9.32 4.82
C SER A 190 -19.37 -8.76 5.78
N ALA A 191 -18.44 -9.61 6.17
CA ALA A 191 -17.17 -9.22 6.80
C ALA A 191 -16.02 -9.88 6.04
N SER A 192 -14.94 -9.16 5.81
CA SER A 192 -13.75 -9.65 5.10
C SER A 192 -12.47 -9.34 5.84
N LEU A 193 -11.50 -10.21 5.65
CA LEU A 193 -10.12 -10.03 6.08
C LEU A 193 -9.21 -10.54 4.96
N LEU A 194 -8.24 -9.71 4.57
CA LEU A 194 -7.22 -10.04 3.61
C LEU A 194 -5.86 -9.69 4.22
N SER A 195 -4.94 -10.63 4.21
CA SER A 195 -3.58 -10.43 4.73
C SER A 195 -2.56 -10.58 3.60
N ARG A 196 -1.45 -9.87 3.73
CA ARG A 196 -0.29 -9.97 2.84
C ARG A 196 0.98 -10.00 3.66
N TYR A 197 1.95 -10.77 3.19
CA TYR A 197 3.30 -10.79 3.70
C TYR A 197 4.27 -10.49 2.57
N GLU A 198 5.08 -9.45 2.73
CA GLU A 198 6.10 -9.04 1.77
C GLU A 198 7.48 -9.44 2.28
N ILE A 199 8.27 -10.07 1.40
CA ILE A 199 9.67 -10.42 1.64
C ILE A 199 10.50 -9.59 0.67
N HIS A 200 11.32 -8.69 1.22
CA HIS A 200 12.09 -7.74 0.44
C HIS A 200 13.49 -8.26 0.12
N GLY A 201 13.93 -8.02 -1.11
CA GLY A 201 15.32 -8.20 -1.53
C GLY A 201 16.16 -6.96 -1.28
N ASP A 202 17.45 -7.05 -1.59
CA ASP A 202 18.37 -5.92 -1.50
C ASP A 202 17.98 -4.83 -2.51
N ARG A 203 18.15 -3.57 -2.12
CA ARG A 203 17.97 -2.44 -3.03
C ARG A 203 19.07 -2.39 -4.07
N ASN A 204 18.71 -1.98 -5.28
CA ASN A 204 19.64 -1.86 -6.42
C ASN A 204 20.74 -0.80 -6.18
N GLU A 205 20.45 0.20 -5.34
CA GLU A 205 21.37 1.27 -4.97
C GLU A 205 21.63 1.26 -3.47
N GLY A 206 22.91 1.28 -3.08
CA GLY A 206 23.35 1.22 -1.69
C GLY A 206 23.47 -0.22 -1.17
N ASP A 207 23.58 -0.34 0.15
CA ASP A 207 23.70 -1.60 0.88
C ASP A 207 22.62 -1.60 1.96
N LEU A 208 21.36 -1.80 1.50
CA LEU A 208 20.17 -1.80 2.33
C LEU A 208 19.22 -2.90 1.88
N ASN A 209 18.82 -3.74 2.83
CA ASN A 209 17.69 -4.64 2.74
C ASN A 209 16.69 -4.23 3.82
N LYS A 210 15.47 -3.87 3.40
CA LYS A 210 14.40 -3.52 4.34
C LYS A 210 13.80 -4.78 4.94
N GLY A 211 13.40 -4.67 6.19
CA GLY A 211 12.71 -5.76 6.87
C GLY A 211 11.38 -6.11 6.20
N ASP A 212 10.97 -7.36 6.37
CA ASP A 212 9.71 -7.88 5.82
C ASP A 212 8.50 -7.17 6.41
N ASP A 213 7.43 -7.04 5.62
CA ASP A 213 6.19 -6.39 6.03
C ASP A 213 5.01 -7.37 6.11
N PHE A 214 4.21 -7.20 7.15
CA PHE A 214 2.90 -7.82 7.27
C PHE A 214 1.80 -6.76 7.16
N HIS A 215 0.85 -7.01 6.27
CA HIS A 215 -0.33 -6.17 6.05
C HIS A 215 -1.60 -6.96 6.30
N PHE A 216 -2.63 -6.29 6.81
CA PHE A 216 -3.99 -6.78 6.71
C PHE A 216 -4.94 -5.66 6.29
N GLU A 217 -5.99 -6.03 5.58
CA GLU A 217 -7.15 -5.19 5.30
C GLU A 217 -8.42 -5.91 5.73
N ALA A 218 -9.30 -5.19 6.39
CA ALA A 218 -10.57 -5.73 6.87
C ALA A 218 -11.71 -4.78 6.51
N GLY A 219 -12.89 -5.37 6.28
CA GLY A 219 -14.08 -4.57 5.99
C GLY A 219 -15.36 -5.26 6.41
N ILE A 220 -16.34 -4.45 6.80
CA ILE A 220 -17.72 -4.90 7.05
C ILE A 220 -18.60 -4.06 6.14
N GLY A 221 -19.44 -4.73 5.32
CA GLY A 221 -20.32 -4.08 4.36
C GLY A 221 -21.74 -4.57 4.43
N LYS A 222 -22.67 -3.65 4.18
CA LYS A 222 -24.11 -3.94 4.05
C LYS A 222 -24.62 -3.46 2.71
N LYS A 223 -25.14 -4.38 1.90
CA LYS A 223 -25.88 -4.09 0.68
C LYS A 223 -27.23 -3.46 1.06
N ILE A 224 -27.44 -2.22 0.67
CA ILE A 224 -28.68 -1.47 0.95
C ILE A 224 -29.73 -1.79 -0.10
N ASN A 225 -29.30 -1.90 -1.37
CA ASN A 225 -30.12 -2.29 -2.51
C ASN A 225 -29.19 -2.82 -3.62
N ASP A 226 -29.71 -3.02 -4.84
CA ASP A 226 -28.92 -3.56 -5.95
C ASP A 226 -27.86 -2.58 -6.50
N ILE A 227 -27.92 -1.31 -6.10
CA ILE A 227 -26.98 -0.27 -6.54
C ILE A 227 -25.96 0.05 -5.46
N PHE A 228 -26.37 0.14 -4.19
CA PHE A 228 -25.53 0.63 -3.11
C PHE A 228 -25.20 -0.44 -2.07
N GLU A 229 -23.92 -0.55 -1.75
CA GLU A 229 -23.40 -1.22 -0.57
C GLU A 229 -22.55 -0.23 0.22
N VAL A 230 -22.73 -0.17 1.54
CA VAL A 230 -22.03 0.77 2.42
C VAL A 230 -21.39 0.02 3.56
N GLY A 231 -20.30 0.58 4.09
CA GLY A 231 -19.64 -0.04 5.23
C GLY A 231 -18.44 0.73 5.73
N ILE A 232 -17.63 0.02 6.49
CA ILE A 232 -16.38 0.51 7.05
C ILE A 232 -15.28 -0.46 6.64
N ALA A 233 -14.16 0.09 6.20
CA ALA A 233 -12.95 -0.67 5.90
C ALA A 233 -11.76 -0.05 6.62
N GLY A 234 -10.76 -0.87 6.91
CA GLY A 234 -9.54 -0.44 7.55
C GLY A 234 -8.39 -1.38 7.24
N TYR A 235 -7.20 -0.98 7.64
CA TYR A 235 -5.97 -1.72 7.44
C TYR A 235 -4.99 -1.54 8.60
N GLY A 236 -4.01 -2.41 8.64
CA GLY A 236 -2.82 -2.28 9.46
C GLY A 236 -1.62 -2.85 8.75
N GLN A 237 -0.48 -2.23 9.01
CA GLN A 237 0.85 -2.67 8.54
C GLN A 237 1.80 -2.69 9.72
N TRP A 238 2.69 -3.67 9.70
CA TRP A 238 3.85 -3.78 10.60
C TRP A 238 5.05 -4.31 9.83
N GLN A 239 6.18 -3.66 9.99
CA GLN A 239 7.45 -4.28 9.69
C GLN A 239 7.72 -5.41 10.70
N MET A 240 8.09 -6.59 10.22
CA MET A 240 8.18 -7.82 11.02
C MET A 240 9.62 -8.21 11.36
N THR A 241 10.58 -7.84 10.52
CA THR A 241 12.01 -8.16 10.70
C THR A 241 12.85 -6.89 10.65
N ASP A 242 14.08 -6.95 11.17
CA ASP A 242 15.00 -5.82 11.17
C ASP A 242 15.50 -5.47 9.76
N ASP A 243 15.77 -4.20 9.52
CA ASP A 243 16.53 -3.78 8.35
C ASP A 243 17.96 -4.31 8.44
N SER A 244 18.62 -4.49 7.30
CA SER A 244 20.02 -4.94 7.25
C SER A 244 20.81 -4.19 6.18
N GLY A 245 22.15 -4.33 6.23
CA GLY A 245 23.08 -3.61 5.37
C GLY A 245 23.68 -2.37 6.05
N ARG A 246 24.72 -1.82 5.44
CA ARG A 246 25.49 -0.70 6.03
C ARG A 246 24.76 0.64 5.99
N ASP A 247 23.77 0.74 5.11
CA ASP A 247 22.96 1.95 4.92
C ASP A 247 21.67 1.91 5.74
N ALA A 248 21.44 0.84 6.53
CA ALA A 248 20.29 0.73 7.42
C ALA A 248 20.37 1.77 8.56
N VAL A 249 19.34 2.60 8.69
CA VAL A 249 19.23 3.60 9.74
C VAL A 249 18.22 3.13 10.77
N ASN A 250 18.63 3.04 12.05
CA ASN A 250 17.82 2.51 13.14
C ASN A 250 17.26 1.09 12.84
N PRO A 251 18.07 0.11 12.46
CA PRO A 251 17.63 -1.15 11.83
C PRO A 251 16.65 -1.98 12.65
N THR A 252 16.62 -1.80 13.97
CA THR A 252 15.70 -2.51 14.89
C THR A 252 14.41 -1.74 15.17
N VAL A 253 14.19 -0.61 14.51
CA VAL A 253 12.96 0.18 14.64
C VAL A 253 11.98 -0.25 13.55
N HIS A 254 10.97 -0.99 13.94
CA HIS A 254 9.93 -1.46 13.04
C HIS A 254 8.85 -0.40 12.86
N ASP A 255 8.56 -0.06 11.62
CA ASP A 255 7.48 0.85 11.29
C ASP A 255 6.12 0.18 11.46
N ARG A 256 5.08 0.98 11.57
CA ARG A 256 3.69 0.52 11.58
C ARG A 256 2.73 1.65 11.32
N VAL A 257 1.54 1.33 10.83
CA VAL A 257 0.41 2.24 10.71
C VAL A 257 -0.91 1.47 10.68
N PHE A 258 -1.98 2.13 11.11
CA PHE A 258 -3.35 1.67 10.98
C PHE A 258 -4.17 2.72 10.26
N GLY A 259 -5.20 2.31 9.55
CA GLY A 259 -6.13 3.21 8.90
C GLY A 259 -7.56 2.67 8.98
N ILE A 260 -8.54 3.56 9.09
CA ILE A 260 -9.96 3.20 9.09
C ILE A 260 -10.79 4.29 8.45
N GLY A 261 -11.88 3.91 7.79
CA GLY A 261 -12.83 4.86 7.26
C GLY A 261 -14.04 4.25 6.56
N PRO A 262 -15.01 5.09 6.19
CA PRO A 262 -16.20 4.67 5.47
C PRO A 262 -15.89 4.31 4.02
N GLU A 263 -16.68 3.39 3.48
CA GLU A 263 -16.67 2.99 2.08
C GLU A 263 -18.09 2.87 1.54
N VAL A 264 -18.27 3.28 0.29
CA VAL A 264 -19.47 3.02 -0.50
C VAL A 264 -19.10 2.34 -1.81
N LEU A 265 -19.77 1.24 -2.12
CA LEU A 265 -19.71 0.59 -3.42
C LEU A 265 -20.99 0.94 -4.20
N ILE A 266 -20.82 1.30 -5.46
CA ILE A 266 -21.89 1.72 -6.37
C ILE A 266 -21.84 0.80 -7.59
N THR A 267 -22.85 -0.06 -7.74
CA THR A 267 -23.03 -0.83 -8.97
C THR A 267 -23.59 0.07 -10.06
N VAL A 268 -22.93 0.11 -11.22
CA VAL A 268 -23.33 0.89 -12.39
C VAL A 268 -23.72 -0.06 -13.53
N PRO A 269 -25.00 -0.50 -13.61
CA PRO A 269 -25.43 -1.54 -14.55
C PRO A 269 -25.23 -1.18 -16.01
N ALA A 270 -25.36 0.11 -16.37
CA ALA A 270 -25.20 0.60 -17.74
C ALA A 270 -23.84 0.28 -18.36
N ILE A 271 -22.79 0.19 -17.54
CA ILE A 271 -21.42 -0.13 -17.96
C ILE A 271 -20.90 -1.43 -17.33
N LYS A 272 -21.79 -2.19 -16.67
CA LYS A 272 -21.51 -3.46 -15.96
C LYS A 272 -20.31 -3.33 -14.98
N SER A 273 -20.23 -2.24 -14.26
CA SER A 273 -19.07 -1.91 -13.43
C SER A 273 -19.48 -1.66 -11.98
N VAL A 274 -18.51 -1.77 -11.08
CA VAL A 274 -18.64 -1.34 -9.68
C VAL A 274 -17.62 -0.24 -9.41
N VAL A 275 -18.07 0.85 -8.80
CA VAL A 275 -17.23 1.95 -8.31
C VAL A 275 -17.21 1.88 -6.80
N SER A 276 -16.02 1.86 -6.20
CA SER A 276 -15.84 2.04 -4.75
C SER A 276 -15.27 3.42 -4.48
N ILE A 277 -15.79 4.09 -3.45
CA ILE A 277 -15.25 5.34 -2.93
C ILE A 277 -15.02 5.14 -1.43
N ARG A 278 -13.79 5.33 -0.98
CA ARG A 278 -13.39 5.14 0.41
C ARG A 278 -12.51 6.30 0.88
N GLY A 279 -12.85 6.86 2.05
CA GLY A 279 -12.01 7.83 2.76
C GLY A 279 -11.44 7.17 4.00
N THR A 280 -10.12 7.23 4.20
CA THR A 280 -9.42 6.59 5.31
C THR A 280 -8.57 7.60 6.06
N SER A 281 -8.62 7.58 7.40
CA SER A 281 -7.71 8.32 8.26
C SER A 281 -6.76 7.36 8.95
N GLU A 282 -5.48 7.69 8.93
CA GLU A 282 -4.43 6.92 9.60
C GLU A 282 -4.25 7.32 11.06
N PHE A 283 -3.78 6.37 11.86
CA PHE A 283 -3.47 6.54 13.28
C PHE A 283 -2.45 5.50 13.75
N GLY A 284 -1.83 5.75 14.89
CA GLY A 284 -0.87 4.82 15.51
C GLY A 284 0.41 4.62 14.72
N GLY A 285 0.71 5.56 13.83
CA GLY A 285 1.93 5.56 13.04
C GLY A 285 3.18 5.56 13.91
N ARG A 286 4.23 4.87 13.46
CA ARG A 286 5.56 4.83 14.04
C ARG A 286 6.58 4.77 12.92
N ASP A 287 7.60 5.65 13.00
CA ASP A 287 8.71 5.75 12.06
C ASP A 287 8.28 5.93 10.59
N ARG A 288 7.19 6.70 10.36
CA ARG A 288 6.63 6.94 9.03
C ARG A 288 5.66 8.13 9.00
N PRO A 289 5.27 8.62 7.81
CA PRO A 289 4.14 9.54 7.67
C PRO A 289 2.83 8.92 8.18
N GLU A 290 1.96 9.77 8.73
CA GLU A 290 0.59 9.45 9.14
C GLU A 290 -0.35 10.50 8.56
N GLY A 291 -1.32 10.06 7.74
CA GLY A 291 -2.13 10.98 6.93
C GLY A 291 -3.56 10.53 6.69
N ASN A 292 -4.13 11.03 5.59
CA ASN A 292 -5.47 10.69 5.11
C ASN A 292 -5.40 10.24 3.66
N MET A 293 -6.26 9.30 3.29
CA MET A 293 -6.33 8.78 1.94
C MET A 293 -7.77 8.76 1.43
N LEU A 294 -7.96 9.19 0.19
CA LEU A 294 -9.16 8.95 -0.60
C LEU A 294 -8.82 7.94 -1.69
N THR A 295 -9.58 6.84 -1.75
CA THR A 295 -9.44 5.83 -2.81
C THR A 295 -10.72 5.78 -3.63
N ILE A 296 -10.58 5.88 -4.96
CA ILE A 296 -11.67 5.67 -5.93
C ILE A 296 -11.27 4.51 -6.82
N THR A 297 -12.03 3.43 -6.79
CA THR A 297 -11.73 2.21 -7.56
C THR A 297 -12.86 1.92 -8.53
N LEU A 298 -12.53 1.67 -9.80
CA LEU A 298 -13.45 1.15 -10.81
C LEU A 298 -13.09 -0.32 -11.09
N THR A 299 -14.07 -1.22 -10.99
CA THR A 299 -13.93 -2.61 -11.42
C THR A 299 -14.89 -2.89 -12.58
N LYS A 300 -14.34 -3.36 -13.70
CA LYS A 300 -15.09 -3.59 -14.94
C LYS A 300 -14.73 -4.93 -15.57
N PRO A 301 -15.71 -5.81 -15.88
CA PRO A 301 -15.47 -6.94 -16.77
C PRO A 301 -15.17 -6.43 -18.19
N LEU A 302 -14.18 -7.05 -18.84
CA LEU A 302 -13.78 -6.72 -20.22
C LEU A 302 -14.42 -7.66 -21.26
N GLN A 303 -14.92 -8.81 -20.79
CA GLN A 303 -15.62 -9.82 -21.61
C GLN A 303 -16.80 -10.39 -20.83
#